data_bf4761b1f55c97958773903c4a6a6c33
#
_entry.id   bf4761b1f55c97958773903c4a6a6c33
#
_cell.length_a   1.000
_cell.length_b   1.000
_cell.length_c   1.000
_cell.angle_alpha   90.00
_cell.angle_beta   90.00
_cell.angle_gamma   90.00
#
_symmetry.space_group_name_H-M   'P 1'
#
loop_
_entity.id
_entity.type
_entity.pdbx_description
1 polymer ?
#
loop_
_entity_poly.entity_id
_entity_poly.type
_entity_poly.pdbx_seq_one_letter_code
_entity_poly.pdbx_strand_id
1 'polypeptide(L)'
;TYGLTHAQAVQKMLRELDEFRILGVKTNIGFLTNVLREASFVRGDYDVNFIDDHPELFDLPVVHNRGTKLLKYIGEVTINGYSGKGPEVHPDFTPLELPEPATGDYPQGTKAIFDSRGAEGLAKWVLEQNQVLITDTTMRDAHQSLLATRVRSQDMLRVLETSAKKMPQFFSYECWGGATFDVAYRFLKEDPWKRLRAMRKKAPNVLLQMLIRGANAV
;
A
#
# COMPACT_ATOMS: atom_id res chain seq x y z
N THR A 1 0.24 22.94 3.33
CA THR A 1 0.04 24.40 3.32
C THR A 1 -0.32 24.91 4.70
N TYR A 2 0.23 26.04 5.12
CA TYR A 2 -0.04 26.68 6.41
C TYR A 2 -0.36 28.17 6.22
N GLY A 3 -1.36 28.67 6.95
CA GLY A 3 -1.73 30.08 7.02
C GLY A 3 -2.16 30.47 8.44
N LEU A 4 -2.02 31.74 8.79
CA LEU A 4 -2.50 32.25 10.09
C LEU A 4 -4.03 32.29 10.18
N THR A 5 -4.68 32.34 9.02
CA THR A 5 -6.15 32.28 8.90
C THR A 5 -6.53 31.24 7.86
N HIS A 6 -7.76 30.74 7.92
CA HIS A 6 -8.31 29.81 6.92
C HIS A 6 -8.18 30.39 5.49
N ALA A 7 -8.59 31.63 5.28
CA ALA A 7 -8.49 32.27 3.97
C ALA A 7 -7.04 32.35 3.45
N GLN A 8 -6.05 32.62 4.31
CA GLN A 8 -4.63 32.61 3.90
C GLN A 8 -4.16 31.22 3.53
N ALA A 9 -4.58 30.19 4.27
CA ALA A 9 -4.24 28.79 3.94
C ALA A 9 -4.85 28.38 2.60
N VAL A 10 -6.12 28.74 2.32
CA VAL A 10 -6.79 28.51 1.05
C VAL A 10 -6.05 29.19 -0.11
N GLN A 11 -5.67 30.46 0.02
CA GLN A 11 -4.96 31.18 -1.03
C GLN A 11 -3.58 30.58 -1.32
N LYS A 12 -2.84 30.15 -0.29
CA LYS A 12 -1.58 29.45 -0.47
C LYS A 12 -1.73 28.11 -1.18
N MET A 13 -2.75 27.33 -0.78
CA MET A 13 -3.01 26.04 -1.41
C MET A 13 -3.39 26.19 -2.87
N LEU A 14 -4.23 27.19 -3.22
CA LEU A 14 -4.55 27.47 -4.63
C LEU A 14 -3.29 27.74 -5.45
N ARG A 15 -2.38 28.55 -4.93
CA ARG A 15 -1.11 28.85 -5.60
C ARG A 15 -0.26 27.59 -5.78
N GLU A 16 -0.13 26.79 -4.73
CA GLU A 16 0.64 25.54 -4.79
C GLU A 16 0.04 24.57 -5.79
N LEU A 17 -1.29 24.43 -5.85
CA LEU A 17 -1.97 23.59 -6.84
C LEU A 17 -1.75 24.07 -8.28
N ASP A 18 -1.69 25.39 -8.51
CA ASP A 18 -1.42 25.97 -9.82
C ASP A 18 0.03 25.71 -10.28
N GLU A 19 0.97 25.52 -9.35
CA GLU A 19 2.37 25.24 -9.64
C GLU A 19 2.64 23.76 -9.95
N PHE A 20 1.73 22.85 -9.57
CA PHE A 20 1.88 21.42 -9.87
C PHE A 20 1.81 21.13 -11.36
N ARG A 21 2.82 20.43 -11.86
CA ARG A 21 2.91 19.97 -13.25
C ARG A 21 2.93 18.44 -13.29
N ILE A 22 1.75 17.83 -13.32
CA ILE A 22 1.61 16.37 -13.41
C ILE A 22 1.11 16.02 -14.81
N LEU A 23 1.90 15.25 -15.54
CA LEU A 23 1.60 14.84 -16.92
C LEU A 23 1.42 13.32 -17.02
N GLY A 24 0.57 12.90 -17.94
CA GLY A 24 0.36 11.49 -18.26
C GLY A 24 -0.69 10.77 -17.43
N VAL A 25 -1.16 11.37 -16.34
CA VAL A 25 -2.25 10.83 -15.51
C VAL A 25 -3.32 11.90 -15.26
N LYS A 26 -4.55 11.47 -15.02
CA LYS A 26 -5.60 12.36 -14.52
C LYS A 26 -5.45 12.52 -13.02
N THR A 27 -5.61 13.74 -12.54
CA THR A 27 -5.54 14.08 -11.11
C THR A 27 -6.83 14.75 -10.68
N ASN A 28 -7.05 14.85 -9.38
CA ASN A 28 -8.17 15.59 -8.79
C ASN A 28 -7.82 17.07 -8.50
N ILE A 29 -6.72 17.60 -9.01
CA ILE A 29 -6.30 18.99 -8.79
C ILE A 29 -7.42 19.98 -9.19
N GLY A 30 -8.08 19.74 -10.33
CA GLY A 30 -9.20 20.58 -10.76
C GLY A 30 -10.34 20.60 -9.77
N PHE A 31 -10.73 19.46 -9.26
CA PHE A 31 -11.76 19.33 -8.21
C PHE A 31 -11.33 20.09 -6.93
N LEU A 32 -10.12 19.86 -6.45
CA LEU A 32 -9.59 20.55 -5.26
C LEU A 32 -9.56 22.08 -5.46
N THR A 33 -9.22 22.53 -6.66
CA THR A 33 -9.24 23.95 -7.02
C THR A 33 -10.65 24.53 -6.95
N ASN A 34 -11.67 23.80 -7.45
CA ASN A 34 -13.06 24.22 -7.37
C ASN A 34 -13.54 24.31 -5.90
N VAL A 35 -13.23 23.29 -5.08
CA VAL A 35 -13.51 23.30 -3.63
C VAL A 35 -12.90 24.54 -2.96
N LEU A 36 -11.64 24.83 -3.20
CA LEU A 36 -10.92 25.95 -2.58
C LEU A 36 -11.40 27.33 -3.08
N ARG A 37 -12.08 27.40 -4.20
CA ARG A 37 -12.68 28.64 -4.75
C ARG A 37 -14.13 28.83 -4.36
N GLU A 38 -14.78 27.80 -3.88
CA GLU A 38 -16.17 27.89 -3.49
C GLU A 38 -16.31 28.81 -2.28
N ALA A 39 -17.33 29.71 -2.34
CA ALA A 39 -17.46 30.82 -1.41
C ALA A 39 -17.75 30.38 0.04
N SER A 40 -18.54 29.32 0.21
CA SER A 40 -18.86 28.76 1.53
C SER A 40 -17.61 28.12 2.14
N PHE A 41 -16.81 27.40 1.33
CA PHE A 41 -15.54 26.85 1.79
C PHE A 41 -14.56 27.93 2.23
N VAL A 42 -14.42 29.00 1.45
CA VAL A 42 -13.53 30.14 1.79
C VAL A 42 -13.95 30.83 3.10
N ARG A 43 -15.23 30.91 3.36
CA ARG A 43 -15.76 31.49 4.63
C ARG A 43 -15.65 30.53 5.81
N GLY A 44 -15.40 29.23 5.58
CA GLY A 44 -15.43 28.20 6.62
C GLY A 44 -16.85 27.77 7.00
N ASP A 45 -17.83 28.03 6.13
CA ASP A 45 -19.26 27.75 6.30
C ASP A 45 -19.61 26.49 5.50
N TYR A 46 -19.21 25.32 6.00
CA TYR A 46 -19.42 24.01 5.37
C TYR A 46 -19.57 22.91 6.41
N ASP A 47 -20.32 21.89 6.06
CA ASP A 47 -20.54 20.69 6.87
C ASP A 47 -20.14 19.41 6.09
N VAL A 48 -20.54 18.25 6.62
CA VAL A 48 -20.23 16.94 6.03
C VAL A 48 -20.93 16.69 4.70
N ASN A 49 -21.97 17.43 4.35
CA ASN A 49 -22.73 17.29 3.10
C ASN A 49 -22.22 18.24 2.02
N PHE A 50 -21.23 19.10 2.33
CA PHE A 50 -20.73 20.13 1.44
C PHE A 50 -20.48 19.67 0.00
N ILE A 51 -19.89 18.50 -0.19
CA ILE A 51 -19.59 17.96 -1.54
C ILE A 51 -20.88 17.54 -2.26
N ASP A 52 -21.82 16.95 -1.53
CA ASP A 52 -23.11 16.50 -2.09
C ASP A 52 -24.02 17.66 -2.45
N ASP A 53 -23.94 18.75 -1.69
CA ASP A 53 -24.71 19.98 -1.92
C ASP A 53 -24.16 20.83 -3.07
N HIS A 54 -22.91 20.58 -3.50
CA HIS A 54 -22.20 21.32 -4.54
C HIS A 54 -21.76 20.44 -5.70
N PRO A 55 -22.68 19.87 -6.50
CA PRO A 55 -22.33 18.99 -7.63
C PRO A 55 -21.48 19.70 -8.70
N GLU A 56 -21.55 21.03 -8.81
CA GLU A 56 -20.74 21.86 -9.70
C GLU A 56 -19.23 21.77 -9.42
N LEU A 57 -18.83 21.32 -8.24
CA LEU A 57 -17.41 21.08 -7.92
C LEU A 57 -16.75 20.06 -8.84
N PHE A 58 -17.54 19.18 -9.46
CA PHE A 58 -17.09 18.19 -10.41
C PHE A 58 -17.07 18.68 -11.86
N ASP A 59 -17.51 19.91 -12.14
CA ASP A 59 -17.44 20.54 -13.45
C ASP A 59 -16.00 20.96 -13.73
N LEU A 60 -15.20 20.00 -14.20
CA LEU A 60 -13.79 20.22 -14.48
C LEU A 60 -13.60 20.75 -15.91
N PRO A 61 -12.87 21.87 -16.09
CA PRO A 61 -12.58 22.36 -17.42
C PRO A 61 -11.79 21.33 -18.22
N VAL A 62 -12.24 21.03 -19.42
CA VAL A 62 -11.51 20.14 -20.35
C VAL A 62 -10.24 20.87 -20.81
N VAL A 63 -9.14 20.62 -20.14
CA VAL A 63 -7.84 21.17 -20.51
C VAL A 63 -7.33 20.45 -21.75
N HIS A 64 -7.54 21.03 -22.92
CA HIS A 64 -6.92 20.61 -24.17
C HIS A 64 -5.46 21.07 -24.23
N ASN A 65 -4.57 20.34 -23.57
CA ASN A 65 -3.15 20.70 -23.56
C ASN A 65 -2.46 20.25 -24.85
N ARG A 66 -2.89 20.84 -25.99
CA ARG A 66 -2.33 20.54 -27.33
C ARG A 66 -0.85 20.94 -27.42
N GLY A 67 -0.47 22.08 -26.81
CA GLY A 67 0.91 22.56 -26.81
C GLY A 67 1.85 21.57 -26.09
N THR A 68 1.49 21.07 -24.93
CA THR A 68 2.30 20.08 -24.23
C THR A 68 2.39 18.74 -24.97
N LYS A 69 1.31 18.31 -25.61
CA LYS A 69 1.33 17.09 -26.45
C LYS A 69 2.27 17.25 -27.64
N LEU A 70 2.24 18.42 -28.30
CA LEU A 70 3.11 18.73 -29.42
C LEU A 70 4.58 18.82 -28.98
N LEU A 71 4.87 19.51 -27.88
CA LEU A 71 6.22 19.63 -27.35
C LEU A 71 6.79 18.28 -26.91
N LYS A 72 5.96 17.44 -26.29
CA LYS A 72 6.34 16.07 -25.94
C LYS A 72 6.67 15.26 -27.19
N TYR A 73 5.82 15.31 -28.19
CA TYR A 73 6.04 14.62 -29.48
C TYR A 73 7.33 15.11 -30.17
N ILE A 74 7.53 16.42 -30.25
CA ILE A 74 8.74 17.00 -30.85
C ILE A 74 9.98 16.56 -30.07
N GLY A 75 9.94 16.64 -28.71
CA GLY A 75 11.06 16.22 -27.85
C GLY A 75 11.37 14.72 -28.05
N GLU A 76 10.34 13.89 -28.10
CA GLU A 76 10.48 12.45 -28.28
C GLU A 76 11.10 12.11 -29.65
N VAL A 77 10.61 12.75 -30.73
CA VAL A 77 11.14 12.57 -32.08
C VAL A 77 12.57 13.12 -32.23
N THR A 78 12.87 14.25 -31.55
CA THR A 78 14.22 14.88 -31.63
C THR A 78 15.27 14.08 -30.88
N ILE A 79 14.92 13.50 -29.73
CA ILE A 79 15.86 12.78 -28.86
C ILE A 79 15.98 11.30 -29.26
N ASN A 80 14.86 10.67 -29.55
CA ASN A 80 14.79 9.22 -29.78
C ASN A 80 14.68 8.84 -31.27
N GLY A 81 14.55 9.83 -32.16
CA GLY A 81 14.24 9.60 -33.57
C GLY A 81 12.77 9.25 -33.77
N TYR A 82 12.32 9.23 -35.04
CA TYR A 82 10.97 8.79 -35.37
C TYR A 82 10.84 7.28 -35.19
N SER A 83 10.07 6.88 -34.20
CA SER A 83 9.84 5.47 -33.85
C SER A 83 8.83 4.77 -34.79
N GLY A 84 9.08 4.89 -36.09
CA GLY A 84 8.46 3.98 -37.04
C GLY A 84 9.09 2.60 -36.91
N LYS A 85 8.63 1.78 -35.97
CA LYS A 85 9.19 0.48 -35.58
C LYS A 85 10.62 0.56 -35.08
N GLY A 86 10.81 1.06 -33.87
CA GLY A 86 12.00 0.72 -33.08
C GLY A 86 12.08 -0.79 -32.86
N PRO A 87 13.29 -1.33 -32.62
CA PRO A 87 13.40 -2.75 -32.28
C PRO A 87 12.44 -3.05 -31.12
N GLU A 88 11.70 -4.16 -31.24
CA GLU A 88 10.92 -4.65 -30.12
C GLU A 88 11.89 -4.89 -28.94
N VAL A 89 11.90 -3.94 -28.03
CA VAL A 89 12.60 -4.12 -26.77
C VAL A 89 11.73 -5.09 -25.98
N HIS A 90 11.97 -6.36 -26.17
CA HIS A 90 11.51 -7.35 -25.22
C HIS A 90 12.29 -7.06 -23.92
N PRO A 91 11.64 -6.60 -22.85
CA PRO A 91 12.34 -6.52 -21.59
C PRO A 91 12.86 -7.93 -21.30
N ASP A 92 14.17 -8.03 -21.14
CA ASP A 92 14.82 -9.29 -20.80
C ASP A 92 14.38 -9.66 -19.37
N PHE A 93 13.26 -10.36 -19.28
CA PHE A 93 12.78 -10.94 -18.04
C PHE A 93 13.65 -12.14 -17.73
N THR A 94 14.85 -11.88 -17.26
CA THR A 94 15.60 -12.93 -16.57
C THR A 94 14.75 -13.31 -15.35
N PRO A 95 14.20 -14.53 -15.29
CA PRO A 95 13.45 -14.96 -14.13
C PRO A 95 14.33 -14.79 -12.90
N LEU A 96 13.86 -14.10 -11.88
CA LEU A 96 14.53 -14.05 -10.58
C LEU A 96 14.77 -15.49 -10.13
N GLU A 97 16.03 -15.88 -10.01
CA GLU A 97 16.38 -17.14 -9.38
C GLU A 97 15.90 -17.10 -7.95
N LEU A 98 14.84 -17.86 -7.69
CA LEU A 98 14.37 -18.00 -6.31
C LEU A 98 15.42 -18.80 -5.54
N PRO A 99 15.74 -18.37 -4.32
CA PRO A 99 16.63 -19.16 -3.48
C PRO A 99 16.06 -20.57 -3.29
N GLU A 100 16.95 -21.57 -3.30
CA GLU A 100 16.56 -22.95 -3.05
C GLU A 100 15.69 -23.07 -1.80
N PRO A 101 14.57 -23.80 -1.86
CA PRO A 101 13.72 -24.03 -0.71
C PRO A 101 14.53 -24.56 0.47
N ALA A 102 14.34 -23.99 1.65
CA ALA A 102 15.01 -24.50 2.84
C ALA A 102 14.51 -25.93 3.14
N THR A 103 15.44 -26.86 3.19
CA THR A 103 15.20 -28.26 3.58
C THR A 103 15.38 -28.45 5.08
N GLY A 104 14.94 -29.57 5.62
CA GLY A 104 15.08 -29.92 7.05
C GLY A 104 13.93 -29.44 7.94
N ASP A 105 14.11 -29.68 9.23
CA ASP A 105 13.13 -29.37 10.25
C ASP A 105 13.05 -27.85 10.54
N TYR A 106 11.96 -27.45 11.17
CA TYR A 106 11.81 -26.05 11.61
C TYR A 106 12.59 -25.82 12.91
N PRO A 107 13.53 -24.85 12.93
CA PRO A 107 14.18 -24.47 14.17
C PRO A 107 13.17 -23.91 15.18
N GLN A 108 13.52 -23.96 16.46
CA GLN A 108 12.69 -23.35 17.50
C GLN A 108 12.57 -21.85 17.29
N GLY A 109 11.35 -21.34 17.33
CA GLY A 109 11.01 -19.91 17.19
C GLY A 109 10.08 -19.43 18.30
N THR A 110 9.59 -18.23 18.16
CA THR A 110 8.77 -17.52 19.16
C THR A 110 7.45 -18.21 19.51
N LYS A 111 6.91 -19.04 18.60
CA LYS A 111 5.70 -19.83 18.87
C LYS A 111 5.87 -20.76 20.08
N ALA A 112 7.08 -21.32 20.28
CA ALA A 112 7.36 -22.20 21.44
C ALA A 112 7.25 -21.45 22.78
N ILE A 113 7.56 -20.15 22.80
CA ILE A 113 7.39 -19.31 24.01
C ILE A 113 5.91 -19.17 24.34
N PHE A 114 5.10 -18.89 23.34
CA PHE A 114 3.64 -18.81 23.51
C PHE A 114 3.05 -20.14 23.97
N ASP A 115 3.46 -21.24 23.35
CA ASP A 115 2.93 -22.58 23.68
C ASP A 115 3.27 -23.03 25.10
N SER A 116 4.44 -22.62 25.61
CA SER A 116 4.89 -22.97 26.96
C SER A 116 4.41 -22.02 28.05
N ARG A 117 4.20 -20.74 27.73
CA ARG A 117 3.93 -19.68 28.74
C ARG A 117 2.55 -19.04 28.60
N GLY A 118 1.81 -19.33 27.54
CA GLY A 118 0.53 -18.68 27.22
C GLY A 118 0.67 -17.20 26.86
N ALA A 119 -0.46 -16.50 26.75
CA ALA A 119 -0.50 -15.11 26.34
C ALA A 119 0.15 -14.16 27.32
N GLU A 120 -0.14 -14.30 28.61
CA GLU A 120 0.45 -13.45 29.68
C GLU A 120 1.96 -13.67 29.79
N GLY A 121 2.42 -14.92 29.71
CA GLY A 121 3.84 -15.24 29.73
C GLY A 121 4.58 -14.73 28.51
N LEU A 122 3.96 -14.72 27.34
CA LEU A 122 4.53 -14.09 26.14
C LEU A 122 4.61 -12.56 26.31
N ALA A 123 3.56 -11.92 26.82
CA ALA A 123 3.57 -10.47 27.03
C ALA A 123 4.69 -10.05 28.02
N LYS A 124 4.85 -10.81 29.11
CA LYS A 124 5.94 -10.58 30.07
C LYS A 124 7.31 -10.78 29.41
N TRP A 125 7.47 -11.86 28.64
CA TRP A 125 8.72 -12.12 27.91
C TRP A 125 9.08 -10.99 26.96
N VAL A 126 8.10 -10.41 26.22
CA VAL A 126 8.32 -9.26 25.33
C VAL A 126 8.86 -8.05 26.11
N LEU A 127 8.29 -7.75 27.27
CA LEU A 127 8.73 -6.62 28.10
C LEU A 127 10.13 -6.82 28.71
N GLU A 128 10.57 -8.07 28.88
CA GLU A 128 11.88 -8.43 29.41
C GLU A 128 13.00 -8.38 28.34
N GLN A 129 12.65 -8.18 27.05
CA GLN A 129 13.65 -8.17 25.99
C GLN A 129 14.45 -6.87 25.97
N ASN A 130 15.77 -7.01 25.86
CA ASN A 130 16.70 -5.89 25.67
C ASN A 130 17.06 -5.68 24.18
N GLN A 131 16.57 -6.53 23.31
CA GLN A 131 16.80 -6.46 21.86
C GLN A 131 15.54 -6.05 21.14
N VAL A 132 15.71 -5.42 19.99
CA VAL A 132 14.58 -5.09 19.11
C VAL A 132 13.99 -6.38 18.55
N LEU A 133 12.69 -6.56 18.75
CA LEU A 133 11.94 -7.66 18.16
C LEU A 133 11.42 -7.25 16.78
N ILE A 134 11.69 -8.07 15.78
CA ILE A 134 11.36 -7.77 14.38
C ILE A 134 10.13 -8.58 13.95
N THR A 135 9.10 -7.88 13.49
CA THR A 135 7.94 -8.47 12.80
C THR A 135 8.12 -8.32 11.30
N ASP A 136 8.01 -9.42 10.57
CA ASP A 136 7.97 -9.40 9.11
C ASP A 136 6.54 -9.15 8.62
N THR A 137 6.34 -8.10 7.84
CA THR A 137 5.04 -7.69 7.31
C THR A 137 4.82 -8.09 5.85
N THR A 138 5.74 -8.86 5.26
CA THR A 138 5.68 -9.27 3.85
C THR A 138 4.35 -9.94 3.49
N MET A 139 3.80 -10.75 4.41
CA MET A 139 2.58 -11.52 4.15
C MET A 139 1.29 -10.70 4.29
N ARG A 140 1.35 -9.45 4.78
CA ARG A 140 0.18 -8.57 4.91
C ARG A 140 0.47 -7.14 4.43
N ASP A 141 1.18 -6.32 5.23
CA ASP A 141 1.25 -4.88 4.97
C ASP A 141 2.09 -4.53 3.73
N ALA A 142 3.21 -5.18 3.55
CA ALA A 142 4.07 -4.89 2.41
C ALA A 142 3.33 -5.08 1.08
N HIS A 143 2.66 -6.21 0.87
CA HIS A 143 1.91 -6.41 -0.37
C HIS A 143 0.58 -5.63 -0.42
N GLN A 144 -0.02 -5.30 0.73
CA GLN A 144 -1.19 -4.43 0.78
C GLN A 144 -0.84 -3.04 0.28
N SER A 145 0.27 -2.47 0.74
CA SER A 145 0.69 -1.11 0.41
C SER A 145 1.29 -1.00 -1.00
N LEU A 146 2.04 -2.01 -1.44
CA LEU A 146 2.77 -1.96 -2.71
C LEU A 146 2.02 -2.60 -3.87
N LEU A 147 1.20 -3.62 -3.62
CA LEU A 147 0.54 -4.44 -4.63
C LEU A 147 -0.98 -4.51 -4.46
N ALA A 148 -1.57 -3.56 -3.74
CA ALA A 148 -3.00 -3.47 -3.47
C ALA A 148 -3.60 -4.80 -2.95
N THR A 149 -2.85 -5.52 -2.10
CA THR A 149 -3.24 -6.81 -1.50
C THR A 149 -3.45 -7.94 -2.56
N ARG A 150 -2.93 -7.79 -3.78
CA ARG A 150 -3.20 -8.70 -4.91
C ARG A 150 -2.27 -9.92 -4.99
N VAL A 151 -1.49 -10.21 -3.95
CA VAL A 151 -0.61 -11.40 -3.93
C VAL A 151 -1.42 -12.65 -3.57
N ARG A 152 -1.29 -13.68 -4.39
CA ARG A 152 -2.00 -14.95 -4.21
C ARG A 152 -1.40 -15.76 -3.06
N SER A 153 -2.24 -16.57 -2.41
CA SER A 153 -1.79 -17.45 -1.33
C SER A 153 -0.64 -18.36 -1.75
N GLN A 154 -0.69 -18.90 -2.96
CA GLN A 154 0.36 -19.78 -3.47
C GLN A 154 1.74 -19.10 -3.48
N ASP A 155 1.80 -17.85 -3.90
CA ASP A 155 3.05 -17.10 -4.01
C ASP A 155 3.63 -16.79 -2.62
N MET A 156 2.77 -16.42 -1.67
CA MET A 156 3.17 -16.20 -0.27
C MET A 156 3.71 -17.47 0.39
N LEU A 157 3.02 -18.59 0.20
CA LEU A 157 3.37 -19.86 0.85
C LEU A 157 4.71 -20.42 0.36
N ARG A 158 5.11 -20.11 -0.88
CA ARG A 158 6.43 -20.49 -1.42
C ARG A 158 7.59 -19.84 -0.68
N VAL A 159 7.38 -18.61 -0.23
CA VAL A 159 8.41 -17.83 0.47
C VAL A 159 8.36 -18.06 1.98
N LEU A 160 7.16 -18.13 2.56
CA LEU A 160 6.95 -18.21 4.01
C LEU A 160 7.63 -19.42 4.65
N GLU A 161 7.59 -20.59 4.02
CA GLU A 161 8.26 -21.79 4.55
C GLU A 161 9.78 -21.60 4.66
N THR A 162 10.38 -21.06 3.61
CA THR A 162 11.82 -20.77 3.60
C THR A 162 12.18 -19.73 4.65
N SER A 163 11.38 -18.69 4.79
CA SER A 163 11.56 -17.67 5.82
C SER A 163 11.48 -18.27 7.22
N ALA A 164 10.47 -19.09 7.50
CA ALA A 164 10.30 -19.72 8.82
C ALA A 164 11.44 -20.67 9.20
N LYS A 165 12.06 -21.32 8.21
CA LYS A 165 13.21 -22.20 8.44
C LYS A 165 14.54 -21.44 8.56
N LYS A 166 14.75 -20.39 7.75
CA LYS A 166 16.02 -19.64 7.71
C LYS A 166 16.07 -18.49 8.71
N MET A 167 14.93 -17.96 9.12
CA MET A 167 14.82 -16.78 10.00
C MET A 167 13.88 -17.04 11.19
N PRO A 168 14.16 -18.06 12.02
CA PRO A 168 13.33 -18.40 13.20
C PRO A 168 13.36 -17.32 14.27
N GLN A 169 14.31 -16.37 14.20
CA GLN A 169 14.47 -15.26 15.13
C GLN A 169 13.44 -14.14 14.94
N PHE A 170 12.65 -14.13 13.88
CA PHE A 170 11.55 -13.18 13.77
C PHE A 170 10.56 -13.35 14.92
N PHE A 171 10.15 -12.21 15.48
CA PHE A 171 9.15 -12.21 16.54
C PHE A 171 7.82 -12.74 16.01
N SER A 172 7.38 -12.25 14.85
CA SER A 172 6.14 -12.69 14.24
C SER A 172 6.11 -12.43 12.73
N TYR A 173 5.23 -13.14 12.04
CA TYR A 173 4.78 -12.82 10.69
C TYR A 173 3.42 -12.14 10.76
N GLU A 174 3.31 -10.89 10.31
CA GLU A 174 2.02 -10.24 10.13
C GLU A 174 1.37 -10.76 8.85
N CYS A 175 0.28 -11.50 8.98
CA CYS A 175 -0.30 -12.26 7.88
C CYS A 175 -1.80 -12.03 7.70
N TRP A 176 -2.42 -11.19 8.53
CA TRP A 176 -3.86 -11.02 8.56
C TRP A 176 -4.30 -9.60 8.88
N GLY A 177 -5.46 -9.21 8.34
CA GLY A 177 -6.12 -7.94 8.59
C GLY A 177 -7.42 -7.86 7.79
N GLY A 178 -8.25 -6.87 8.05
CA GLY A 178 -9.53 -6.70 7.37
C GLY A 178 -9.42 -6.62 5.85
N ALA A 179 -8.47 -5.82 5.33
CA ALA A 179 -8.25 -5.70 3.89
C ALA A 179 -7.72 -7.00 3.27
N THR A 180 -6.88 -7.76 3.98
CA THR A 180 -6.39 -9.06 3.51
C THR A 180 -7.54 -10.06 3.35
N PHE A 181 -8.46 -10.10 4.32
CA PHE A 181 -9.66 -10.92 4.26
C PHE A 181 -10.53 -10.53 3.07
N ASP A 182 -10.86 -9.25 2.95
CA ASP A 182 -11.75 -8.72 1.93
C ASP A 182 -11.22 -8.96 0.51
N VAL A 183 -9.94 -8.65 0.27
CA VAL A 183 -9.33 -8.82 -1.05
C VAL A 183 -9.19 -10.29 -1.43
N ALA A 184 -8.83 -11.17 -0.50
CA ALA A 184 -8.77 -12.60 -0.77
C ALA A 184 -10.12 -13.12 -1.26
N TYR A 185 -11.19 -12.73 -0.59
CA TYR A 185 -12.55 -13.16 -0.92
C TYR A 185 -13.07 -12.50 -2.22
N ARG A 186 -13.01 -11.19 -2.32
CA ARG A 186 -13.61 -10.45 -3.45
C ARG A 186 -12.84 -10.57 -4.75
N PHE A 187 -11.54 -10.39 -4.70
CA PHE A 187 -10.73 -10.21 -5.91
C PHE A 187 -9.95 -11.46 -6.30
N LEU A 188 -9.35 -12.13 -5.32
CA LEU A 188 -8.53 -13.31 -5.60
C LEU A 188 -9.35 -14.60 -5.69
N LYS A 189 -10.62 -14.57 -5.26
CA LYS A 189 -11.50 -15.75 -5.21
C LYS A 189 -10.90 -16.87 -4.37
N GLU A 190 -10.17 -16.49 -3.32
CA GLU A 190 -9.55 -17.42 -2.38
C GLU A 190 -10.30 -17.40 -1.03
N ASP A 191 -10.35 -18.56 -0.37
CA ASP A 191 -10.85 -18.64 1.00
C ASP A 191 -9.79 -18.10 1.98
N PRO A 192 -10.04 -16.96 2.64
CA PRO A 192 -9.07 -16.34 3.53
C PRO A 192 -8.72 -17.24 4.73
N TRP A 193 -9.65 -18.05 5.23
CA TRP A 193 -9.39 -18.96 6.33
C TRP A 193 -8.50 -20.15 5.93
N LYS A 194 -8.65 -20.64 4.68
CA LYS A 194 -7.71 -21.62 4.12
C LYS A 194 -6.30 -21.03 4.00
N ARG A 195 -6.21 -19.78 3.56
CA ARG A 195 -4.93 -19.03 3.51
C ARG A 195 -4.26 -19.01 4.88
N LEU A 196 -4.97 -18.58 5.92
CA LEU A 196 -4.41 -18.50 7.27
C LEU A 196 -3.96 -19.87 7.80
N ARG A 197 -4.77 -20.90 7.60
CA ARG A 197 -4.42 -22.28 7.99
C ARG A 197 -3.18 -22.78 7.24
N ALA A 198 -3.06 -22.48 5.95
CA ALA A 198 -1.91 -22.84 5.14
C ALA A 198 -0.64 -22.10 5.60
N MET A 199 -0.74 -20.82 5.92
CA MET A 199 0.37 -20.05 6.49
C MET A 199 0.84 -20.65 7.82
N ARG A 200 -0.09 -21.02 8.72
CA ARG A 200 0.29 -21.69 9.97
C ARG A 200 1.01 -23.01 9.74
N LYS A 201 0.62 -23.79 8.72
CA LYS A 201 1.33 -25.03 8.37
C LYS A 201 2.74 -24.78 7.86
N LYS A 202 2.96 -23.67 7.13
CA LYS A 202 4.26 -23.29 6.56
C LYS A 202 5.17 -22.52 7.51
N ALA A 203 4.64 -21.98 8.59
CA ALA A 203 5.39 -21.31 9.65
C ALA A 203 4.90 -21.80 11.02
N PRO A 204 5.16 -23.07 11.39
CA PRO A 204 4.66 -23.63 12.65
C PRO A 204 5.41 -23.10 13.87
N ASN A 205 6.62 -22.59 13.69
CA ASN A 205 7.56 -22.21 14.73
C ASN A 205 7.53 -20.72 15.10
N VAL A 206 7.01 -19.85 14.27
CA VAL A 206 6.96 -18.40 14.50
C VAL A 206 5.52 -17.95 14.77
N LEU A 207 5.35 -16.91 15.60
CA LEU A 207 4.04 -16.31 15.85
C LEU A 207 3.44 -15.73 14.58
N LEU A 208 2.13 -15.87 14.41
CA LEU A 208 1.37 -15.16 13.39
C LEU A 208 0.63 -13.99 14.04
N GLN A 209 0.74 -12.82 13.43
CA GLN A 209 0.18 -11.58 13.93
C GLN A 209 -0.95 -11.11 13.03
N MET A 210 -1.99 -10.56 13.65
CA MET A 210 -3.09 -9.88 12.99
C MET A 210 -3.08 -8.40 13.29
N LEU A 211 -3.29 -7.56 12.28
CA LEU A 211 -3.59 -6.15 12.47
C LEU A 211 -5.06 -5.99 12.87
N ILE A 212 -5.28 -5.38 14.01
CA ILE A 212 -6.60 -4.88 14.44
C ILE A 212 -6.50 -3.35 14.50
N ARG A 213 -7.35 -2.69 13.74
CA ARG A 213 -7.49 -1.23 13.89
C ARG A 213 -8.36 -0.96 15.09
N GLY A 214 -7.93 -0.05 15.93
CA GLY A 214 -8.77 0.51 16.99
C GLY A 214 -10.00 1.19 16.39
N ALA A 215 -10.96 1.58 17.23
CA ALA A 215 -12.11 2.34 16.79
C ALA A 215 -11.62 3.57 16.00
N ASN A 216 -12.02 3.65 14.74
CA ASN A 216 -11.92 4.93 14.04
C ASN A 216 -12.82 5.87 14.83
N ALA A 217 -12.24 6.91 15.42
CA ALA A 217 -13.03 8.05 15.83
C ALA A 217 -13.66 8.60 14.56
N VAL A 218 -14.94 8.41 14.42
CA VAL A 218 -15.78 9.03 13.39
C VAL A 218 -16.15 10.39 13.92
#